data_7ae3c99950ccc64ca6b3024e1d3b3d4f
#
_entry.id   7ae3c99950ccc64ca6b3024e1d3b3d4f
#
_cell.length_a   1.000
_cell.length_b   1.000
_cell.length_c   1.000
_cell.angle_alpha   90.00
_cell.angle_beta   90.00
_cell.angle_gamma   90.00
#
_symmetry.space_group_name_H-M   'P 1'
#
loop_
_entity.id
_entity.type
_entity.pdbx_description
1 polymer ?
#
loop_
_entity_poly.entity_id
_entity_poly.type
_entity_poly.pdbx_seq_one_letter_code
_entity_poly.pdbx_strand_id
1 'polypeptide(L)'
;MAGLSELKPQVSMSISEYLKEYTSIDYNYPFKENETQNQITIKIKELYEQTLISTLNLIDTKQLKLISNVLNKSHHIDFYTSAGNIYFAQNFKFQIQEIGTFVNVPIEEYHQLLTASTSDESHVAIIVSFEGRGFLIEKLARTLKTNKTPIILISSTNKNSLTKYANYHLYLSSNENHYNKISSFSTRLSLLYILDCIYTSYFKFNYNKNITYKLDAYKKLSDK
;
A
#
# COMPACT_ATOMS: atom_id res chain seq x y z
N MET A 1 -12.31 -37.82 -3.95
CA MET A 1 -11.73 -36.54 -4.45
C MET A 1 -11.87 -35.54 -3.33
N ALA A 2 -10.76 -35.14 -2.71
CA ALA A 2 -10.75 -34.13 -1.68
C ALA A 2 -11.17 -32.80 -2.31
N GLY A 3 -12.15 -32.11 -1.71
CA GLY A 3 -12.69 -30.88 -2.24
C GLY A 3 -11.71 -29.70 -2.06
N LEU A 4 -11.87 -28.63 -2.85
CA LEU A 4 -11.10 -27.38 -2.79
C LEU A 4 -10.99 -26.76 -1.38
N SER A 5 -11.92 -27.10 -0.47
CA SER A 5 -11.93 -26.69 0.94
C SER A 5 -10.87 -27.38 1.81
N GLU A 6 -10.40 -28.57 1.43
CA GLU A 6 -9.35 -29.30 2.14
C GLU A 6 -7.94 -28.98 1.60
N LEU A 7 -7.84 -28.48 0.37
CA LEU A 7 -6.57 -28.03 -0.24
C LEU A 7 -6.00 -26.73 0.38
N LYS A 8 -6.86 -25.80 0.79
CA LYS A 8 -6.42 -24.55 1.40
C LYS A 8 -5.64 -24.71 2.71
N PRO A 9 -6.09 -25.55 3.68
CA PRO A 9 -5.32 -25.81 4.89
C PRO A 9 -3.99 -26.51 4.62
N GLN A 10 -3.96 -27.50 3.69
CA GLN A 10 -2.74 -28.22 3.35
C GLN A 10 -1.71 -27.35 2.64
N VAL A 11 -2.13 -26.49 1.70
CA VAL A 11 -1.27 -25.50 1.04
C VAL A 11 -0.75 -24.48 2.06
N SER A 12 -1.58 -24.03 2.99
CA SER A 12 -1.18 -23.12 4.07
C SER A 12 -0.19 -23.80 5.04
N MET A 13 -0.36 -25.09 5.37
CA MET A 13 0.59 -25.85 6.19
C MET A 13 1.91 -26.06 5.45
N SER A 14 1.89 -26.45 4.18
CA SER A 14 3.11 -26.64 3.38
C SER A 14 3.89 -25.34 3.20
N ILE A 15 3.20 -24.22 3.01
CA ILE A 15 3.84 -22.88 2.99
C ILE A 15 4.41 -22.52 4.37
N SER A 16 3.70 -22.85 5.46
CA SER A 16 4.15 -22.62 6.83
C SER A 16 5.35 -23.50 7.20
N GLU A 17 5.41 -24.74 6.73
CA GLU A 17 6.53 -25.66 6.91
C GLU A 17 7.74 -25.23 6.05
N TYR A 18 7.53 -24.87 4.81
CA TYR A 18 8.56 -24.33 3.94
C TYR A 18 9.16 -23.03 4.51
N LEU A 19 8.34 -22.18 5.13
CA LEU A 19 8.79 -20.97 5.81
C LEU A 19 9.49 -21.25 7.16
N LYS A 20 9.27 -22.42 7.80
CA LYS A 20 9.96 -22.84 9.01
C LYS A 20 11.35 -23.45 8.74
N GLU A 21 11.58 -24.04 7.57
CA GLU A 21 12.90 -24.53 7.15
C GLU A 21 13.86 -23.39 6.77
N TYR A 22 13.34 -22.24 6.35
CA TYR A 22 14.15 -21.03 6.21
C TYR A 22 14.35 -20.44 7.60
N THR A 23 15.61 -20.36 8.02
CA THR A 23 16.07 -19.69 9.26
C THR A 23 15.22 -18.46 9.52
N SER A 24 14.61 -18.38 10.71
CA SER A 24 13.72 -17.26 11.10
C SER A 24 14.46 -15.93 10.92
N ILE A 25 14.16 -15.20 9.85
CA ILE A 25 14.76 -13.88 9.62
C ILE A 25 14.23 -12.93 10.67
N ASP A 26 15.14 -12.27 11.35
CA ASP A 26 14.77 -11.16 12.23
C ASP A 26 14.42 -9.93 11.36
N TYR A 27 13.14 -9.60 11.27
CA TYR A 27 12.66 -8.46 10.49
C TYR A 27 13.16 -7.11 11.02
N ASN A 28 13.54 -7.04 12.29
CA ASN A 28 14.02 -5.82 12.94
C ASN A 28 15.54 -5.65 12.77
N TYR A 29 16.28 -6.77 12.88
CA TYR A 29 17.74 -6.83 12.80
C TYR A 29 18.16 -7.93 11.81
N PRO A 30 17.94 -7.75 10.49
CA PRO A 30 18.13 -8.80 9.50
C PRO A 30 19.60 -9.19 9.29
N PHE A 31 20.56 -8.43 9.82
CA PHE A 31 21.97 -8.70 9.74
C PHE A 31 22.71 -8.29 11.03
N LYS A 32 23.94 -8.80 11.18
CA LYS A 32 24.82 -8.54 12.33
C LYS A 32 26.08 -7.80 11.89
N GLU A 33 26.76 -7.14 12.84
CA GLU A 33 27.95 -6.34 12.63
C GLU A 33 29.10 -7.11 11.96
N ASN A 34 29.29 -8.38 12.31
CA ASN A 34 30.37 -9.24 11.83
C ASN A 34 30.10 -9.95 10.50
N GLU A 35 29.00 -9.65 9.83
CA GLU A 35 28.65 -10.26 8.55
C GLU A 35 29.28 -9.51 7.36
N THR A 36 29.66 -10.27 6.34
CA THR A 36 30.18 -9.71 5.10
C THR A 36 29.07 -9.07 4.26
N GLN A 37 29.40 -8.15 3.37
CA GLN A 37 28.45 -7.53 2.45
C GLN A 37 27.66 -8.56 1.64
N ASN A 38 28.31 -9.66 1.22
CA ASN A 38 27.61 -10.72 0.50
C ASN A 38 26.54 -11.40 1.37
N GLN A 39 26.83 -11.72 2.62
CA GLN A 39 25.87 -12.29 3.55
C GLN A 39 24.70 -11.34 3.83
N ILE A 40 24.98 -10.05 4.03
CA ILE A 40 23.96 -9.01 4.22
C ILE A 40 23.04 -8.92 3.00
N THR A 41 23.62 -8.90 1.79
CA THR A 41 22.85 -8.83 0.53
C THR A 41 21.90 -10.02 0.39
N ILE A 42 22.37 -11.24 0.69
CA ILE A 42 21.55 -12.45 0.66
C ILE A 42 20.40 -12.35 1.67
N LYS A 43 20.67 -11.94 2.90
CA LYS A 43 19.64 -11.79 3.95
C LYS A 43 18.58 -10.75 3.61
N ILE A 44 18.95 -9.63 3.01
CA ILE A 44 17.99 -8.63 2.55
C ILE A 44 17.11 -9.19 1.42
N LYS A 45 17.70 -9.97 0.49
CA LYS A 45 16.93 -10.66 -0.56
C LYS A 45 15.89 -11.61 0.09
N GLU A 46 16.31 -12.46 1.02
CA GLU A 46 15.44 -13.41 1.72
C GLU A 46 14.32 -12.68 2.50
N LEU A 47 14.65 -11.61 3.20
CA LEU A 47 13.69 -10.75 3.89
C LEU A 47 12.63 -10.21 2.91
N TYR A 48 13.06 -9.78 1.72
CA TYR A 48 12.15 -9.27 0.70
C TYR A 48 11.25 -10.37 0.13
N GLU A 49 11.79 -11.54 -0.16
CA GLU A 49 11.02 -12.70 -0.62
C GLU A 49 9.91 -13.08 0.40
N GLN A 50 10.26 -13.21 1.66
CA GLN A 50 9.30 -13.49 2.73
C GLN A 50 8.25 -12.38 2.90
N THR A 51 8.67 -11.12 2.77
CA THR A 51 7.76 -9.98 2.83
C THR A 51 6.74 -10.00 1.69
N LEU A 52 7.17 -10.29 0.46
CA LEU A 52 6.29 -10.36 -0.70
C LEU A 52 5.29 -11.51 -0.56
N ILE A 53 5.72 -12.70 -0.13
CA ILE A 53 4.84 -13.84 0.13
C ILE A 53 3.80 -13.48 1.20
N SER A 54 4.25 -12.92 2.32
CA SER A 54 3.36 -12.51 3.42
C SER A 54 2.36 -11.44 2.98
N THR A 55 2.80 -10.46 2.18
CA THR A 55 1.93 -9.40 1.66
C THR A 55 0.90 -9.96 0.69
N LEU A 56 1.32 -10.84 -0.23
CA LEU A 56 0.41 -11.48 -1.20
C LEU A 56 -0.71 -12.25 -0.48
N ASN A 57 -0.39 -12.95 0.62
CA ASN A 57 -1.36 -13.70 1.41
C ASN A 57 -2.40 -12.80 2.11
N LEU A 58 -2.08 -11.52 2.33
CA LEU A 58 -2.99 -10.53 2.92
C LEU A 58 -3.84 -9.81 1.86
N ILE A 59 -3.48 -9.89 0.59
CA ILE A 59 -4.22 -9.20 -0.47
C ILE A 59 -5.57 -9.88 -0.73
N ASP A 60 -6.64 -9.12 -0.55
CA ASP A 60 -7.97 -9.48 -1.02
C ASP A 60 -8.22 -8.88 -2.42
N THR A 61 -8.23 -9.75 -3.43
CA THR A 61 -8.47 -9.34 -4.83
C THR A 61 -9.86 -8.74 -5.06
N LYS A 62 -10.85 -9.09 -4.22
CA LYS A 62 -12.19 -8.47 -4.27
C LYS A 62 -12.10 -7.01 -3.80
N GLN A 63 -11.35 -6.75 -2.73
CA GLN A 63 -11.10 -5.38 -2.27
C GLN A 63 -10.35 -4.56 -3.32
N LEU A 64 -9.31 -5.11 -3.96
CA LEU A 64 -8.61 -4.43 -5.06
C LEU A 64 -9.55 -4.05 -6.20
N LYS A 65 -10.46 -4.93 -6.59
CA LYS A 65 -11.47 -4.63 -7.63
C LYS A 65 -12.41 -3.50 -7.20
N LEU A 66 -12.88 -3.49 -5.95
CA LEU A 66 -13.73 -2.43 -5.41
C LEU A 66 -12.98 -1.09 -5.34
N ILE A 67 -11.71 -1.11 -4.90
CA ILE A 67 -10.83 0.06 -4.88
C ILE A 67 -10.63 0.63 -6.28
N SER A 68 -10.32 -0.21 -7.28
CA SER A 68 -10.18 0.25 -8.66
C SER A 68 -11.46 0.89 -9.19
N ASN A 69 -12.62 0.35 -8.84
CA ASN A 69 -13.92 0.90 -9.23
C ASN A 69 -14.17 2.28 -8.61
N VAL A 70 -13.89 2.47 -7.32
CA VAL A 70 -14.09 3.76 -6.65
C VAL A 70 -13.10 4.80 -7.18
N LEU A 71 -11.83 4.44 -7.37
CA LEU A 71 -10.83 5.32 -7.98
C LEU A 71 -11.25 5.79 -9.38
N ASN A 72 -11.78 4.87 -10.21
CA ASN A 72 -12.22 5.21 -11.57
C ASN A 72 -13.48 6.08 -11.63
N LYS A 73 -14.31 6.06 -10.59
CA LYS A 73 -15.54 6.87 -10.50
C LYS A 73 -15.31 8.25 -9.88
N SER A 74 -14.24 8.39 -9.10
CA SER A 74 -13.95 9.63 -8.39
C SER A 74 -13.31 10.66 -9.31
N HIS A 75 -13.64 11.94 -9.10
CA HIS A 75 -13.04 13.05 -9.83
C HIS A 75 -11.71 13.48 -9.20
N HIS A 76 -11.58 13.30 -7.88
CA HIS A 76 -10.41 13.72 -7.11
C HIS A 76 -9.88 12.54 -6.27
N ILE A 77 -8.58 12.33 -6.30
CA ILE A 77 -7.89 11.33 -5.49
C ILE A 77 -6.96 12.08 -4.54
N ASP A 78 -7.23 11.98 -3.24
CA ASP A 78 -6.41 12.57 -2.19
C ASP A 78 -5.65 11.49 -1.43
N PHE A 79 -4.34 11.65 -1.28
CA PHE A 79 -3.48 10.67 -0.62
C PHE A 79 -2.93 11.26 0.68
N TYR A 80 -3.32 10.70 1.81
CA TYR A 80 -2.94 11.16 3.15
C TYR A 80 -1.96 10.19 3.80
N THR A 81 -0.80 10.70 4.17
CA THR A 81 0.23 9.95 4.89
C THR A 81 1.24 10.90 5.52
N SER A 82 2.23 10.38 6.25
CA SER A 82 3.25 11.17 6.91
C SER A 82 4.63 10.54 6.81
N ALA A 83 5.65 11.30 7.20
CA ALA A 83 7.05 10.88 7.27
C ALA A 83 7.55 10.24 5.96
N GLY A 84 8.31 9.15 6.04
CA GLY A 84 8.90 8.45 4.89
C GLY A 84 7.88 7.89 3.90
N ASN A 85 6.61 7.71 4.30
CA ASN A 85 5.57 7.23 3.39
C ASN A 85 5.15 8.26 2.34
N ILE A 86 5.46 9.55 2.55
CA ILE A 86 5.23 10.62 1.57
C ILE A 86 5.91 10.31 0.23
N TYR A 87 7.10 9.72 0.26
CA TYR A 87 7.83 9.37 -0.96
C TYR A 87 7.11 8.28 -1.78
N PHE A 88 6.45 7.32 -1.11
CA PHE A 88 5.61 6.32 -1.79
C PHE A 88 4.35 6.93 -2.38
N ALA A 89 3.72 7.86 -1.65
CA ALA A 89 2.57 8.61 -2.15
C ALA A 89 2.93 9.46 -3.38
N GLN A 90 4.10 10.11 -3.38
CA GLN A 90 4.59 10.88 -4.52
C GLN A 90 4.92 9.98 -5.72
N ASN A 91 5.51 8.79 -5.49
CA ASN A 91 5.73 7.82 -6.55
C ASN A 91 4.41 7.32 -7.15
N PHE A 92 3.41 7.01 -6.33
CA PHE A 92 2.07 6.62 -6.78
C PHE A 92 1.41 7.75 -7.58
N LYS A 93 1.49 9.00 -7.10
CA LYS A 93 1.04 10.19 -7.84
C LYS A 93 1.68 10.27 -9.23
N PHE A 94 3.02 10.08 -9.30
CA PHE A 94 3.74 10.10 -10.57
C PHE A 94 3.23 9.03 -11.54
N GLN A 95 3.10 7.77 -11.08
CA GLN A 95 2.58 6.67 -11.91
C GLN A 95 1.16 6.96 -12.44
N ILE A 96 0.27 7.46 -11.60
CA ILE A 96 -1.12 7.79 -11.97
C ILE A 96 -1.16 9.00 -12.93
N GLN A 97 -0.26 9.97 -12.78
CA GLN A 97 -0.15 11.12 -13.68
C GLN A 97 0.28 10.70 -15.09
N GLU A 98 1.13 9.68 -15.24
CA GLU A 98 1.54 9.14 -16.54
C GLU A 98 0.39 8.60 -17.38
N ILE A 99 -0.77 8.34 -16.78
CA ILE A 99 -1.99 7.90 -17.44
C ILE A 99 -3.11 8.96 -17.40
N GLY A 100 -2.73 10.22 -17.16
CA GLY A 100 -3.62 11.38 -17.26
C GLY A 100 -4.55 11.61 -16.10
N THR A 101 -4.34 10.97 -14.95
CA THR A 101 -5.12 11.16 -13.73
C THR A 101 -4.28 11.91 -12.69
N PHE A 102 -4.90 12.78 -11.90
CA PHE A 102 -4.20 13.56 -10.89
C PHE A 102 -4.49 13.02 -9.49
N VAL A 103 -3.42 12.93 -8.69
CA VAL A 103 -3.49 12.60 -7.26
C VAL A 103 -2.93 13.78 -6.47
N ASN A 104 -3.70 14.29 -5.53
CA ASN A 104 -3.25 15.30 -4.59
C ASN A 104 -2.59 14.60 -3.39
N VAL A 105 -1.40 15.07 -3.00
CA VAL A 105 -0.65 14.55 -1.85
C VAL A 105 -0.30 15.74 -0.95
N PRO A 106 -1.20 16.17 -0.06
CA PRO A 106 -0.93 17.26 0.87
C PRO A 106 0.09 16.79 1.92
N ILE A 107 1.19 17.54 2.07
CA ILE A 107 2.32 17.14 2.93
C ILE A 107 2.15 17.70 4.34
N GLU A 108 1.78 18.98 4.45
CA GLU A 108 1.63 19.66 5.74
C GLU A 108 0.33 19.29 6.44
N GLU A 109 0.35 19.19 7.76
CA GLU A 109 -0.79 18.81 8.59
C GLU A 109 -2.01 19.71 8.37
N TYR A 110 -1.81 21.02 8.32
CA TYR A 110 -2.89 21.95 8.06
C TYR A 110 -3.50 21.76 6.67
N HIS A 111 -2.65 21.55 5.67
CA HIS A 111 -3.09 21.31 4.29
C HIS A 111 -3.85 19.97 4.18
N GLN A 112 -3.42 18.93 4.89
CA GLN A 112 -4.15 17.65 4.96
C GLN A 112 -5.57 17.85 5.54
N LEU A 113 -5.68 18.59 6.66
CA LEU A 113 -6.99 18.88 7.26
C LEU A 113 -7.87 19.76 6.38
N LEU A 114 -7.29 20.77 5.73
CA LEU A 114 -8.01 21.65 4.81
C LEU A 114 -8.57 20.85 3.63
N THR A 115 -7.73 20.03 2.98
CA THR A 115 -8.15 19.15 1.88
C THR A 115 -9.27 18.20 2.32
N ALA A 116 -9.13 17.56 3.49
CA ALA A 116 -10.17 16.68 4.02
C ALA A 116 -11.48 17.42 4.34
N SER A 117 -11.42 18.67 4.80
CA SER A 117 -12.62 19.44 5.14
C SER A 117 -13.38 19.98 3.93
N THR A 118 -12.71 20.12 2.79
CA THR A 118 -13.31 20.54 1.51
C THR A 118 -13.67 19.40 0.58
N SER A 119 -13.37 18.15 0.96
CA SER A 119 -13.73 16.95 0.19
C SER A 119 -15.22 16.60 0.31
N ASP A 120 -15.73 15.83 -0.65
CA ASP A 120 -17.11 15.33 -0.71
C ASP A 120 -17.17 13.92 -1.35
N GLU A 121 -18.36 13.51 -1.79
CA GLU A 121 -18.60 12.20 -2.44
C GLU A 121 -17.90 12.06 -3.80
N SER A 122 -17.48 13.15 -4.45
CA SER A 122 -16.72 13.13 -5.72
C SER A 122 -15.23 12.85 -5.53
N HIS A 123 -14.76 12.91 -4.29
CA HIS A 123 -13.40 12.57 -3.89
C HIS A 123 -13.27 11.10 -3.49
N VAL A 124 -12.05 10.60 -3.46
CA VAL A 124 -11.66 9.36 -2.76
C VAL A 124 -10.36 9.60 -2.01
N ALA A 125 -10.34 9.20 -0.75
CA ALA A 125 -9.19 9.34 0.12
C ALA A 125 -8.42 8.01 0.25
N ILE A 126 -7.11 8.02 -0.04
CA ILE A 126 -6.18 6.93 0.30
C ILE A 126 -5.46 7.36 1.57
N ILE A 127 -5.60 6.59 2.64
CA ILE A 127 -4.91 6.82 3.91
C ILE A 127 -3.91 5.70 4.15
N VAL A 128 -2.63 6.03 4.27
CA VAL A 128 -1.59 5.10 4.74
C VAL A 128 -1.22 5.44 6.16
N SER A 129 -1.62 4.58 7.10
CA SER A 129 -1.32 4.74 8.51
C SER A 129 -1.19 3.38 9.19
N PHE A 130 0.03 3.05 9.57
CA PHE A 130 0.41 1.73 10.05
C PHE A 130 -0.46 1.22 11.21
N GLU A 131 -0.60 2.01 12.26
CA GLU A 131 -1.35 1.66 13.47
C GLU A 131 -2.54 2.60 13.75
N GLY A 132 -2.77 3.60 12.89
CA GLY A 132 -3.83 4.58 13.09
C GLY A 132 -3.63 5.47 14.32
N ARG A 133 -2.39 5.59 14.79
CA ARG A 133 -2.05 6.42 15.96
C ARG A 133 -1.87 7.88 15.55
N GLY A 134 -2.38 8.76 16.39
CA GLY A 134 -2.24 10.21 16.24
C GLY A 134 -3.59 10.92 16.12
N PHE A 135 -3.70 12.03 16.85
CA PHE A 135 -4.92 12.83 16.89
C PHE A 135 -5.29 13.40 15.52
N LEU A 136 -4.29 13.82 14.75
CA LEU A 136 -4.49 14.41 13.44
C LEU A 136 -5.14 13.43 12.46
N ILE A 137 -4.61 12.22 12.34
CA ILE A 137 -5.09 11.23 11.36
C ILE A 137 -6.49 10.74 11.71
N GLU A 138 -6.81 10.64 13.01
CA GLU A 138 -8.18 10.28 13.42
C GLU A 138 -9.17 11.42 13.13
N LYS A 139 -8.80 12.68 13.41
CA LYS A 139 -9.59 13.85 13.06
C LYS A 139 -9.85 13.92 11.55
N LEU A 140 -8.81 13.72 10.75
CA LEU A 140 -8.89 13.68 9.28
C LEU A 140 -9.85 12.59 8.80
N ALA A 141 -9.70 11.35 9.25
CA ALA A 141 -10.57 10.24 8.86
C ALA A 141 -12.04 10.46 9.27
N ARG A 142 -12.28 11.08 10.44
CA ARG A 142 -13.61 11.46 10.89
C ARG A 142 -14.22 12.51 9.98
N THR A 143 -13.47 13.55 9.60
CA THR A 143 -13.91 14.61 8.69
C THR A 143 -14.30 14.04 7.33
N LEU A 144 -13.44 13.23 6.71
CA LEU A 144 -13.72 12.53 5.46
C LEU A 144 -15.00 11.70 5.53
N LYS A 145 -15.18 10.95 6.64
CA LYS A 145 -16.40 10.14 6.85
C LYS A 145 -17.65 10.99 6.97
N THR A 146 -17.57 12.13 7.66
CA THR A 146 -18.69 13.09 7.78
C THR A 146 -19.06 13.68 6.42
N ASN A 147 -18.07 13.97 5.58
CA ASN A 147 -18.24 14.49 4.22
C ASN A 147 -18.63 13.40 3.21
N LYS A 148 -18.81 12.14 3.67
CA LYS A 148 -19.12 10.96 2.84
C LYS A 148 -18.07 10.64 1.78
N THR A 149 -16.86 11.16 1.93
CA THR A 149 -15.73 10.82 1.07
C THR A 149 -15.35 9.35 1.27
N PRO A 150 -15.33 8.51 0.23
CA PRO A 150 -14.89 7.12 0.34
C PRO A 150 -13.43 7.03 0.81
N ILE A 151 -13.17 6.18 1.80
CA ILE A 151 -11.85 6.01 2.42
C ILE A 151 -11.29 4.63 2.11
N ILE A 152 -10.12 4.59 1.50
CA ILE A 152 -9.25 3.42 1.30
C ILE A 152 -8.17 3.49 2.37
N LEU A 153 -8.20 2.57 3.34
CA LEU A 153 -7.19 2.48 4.40
C LEU A 153 -6.17 1.41 4.05
N ILE A 154 -4.88 1.76 4.12
CA ILE A 154 -3.75 0.84 4.04
C ILE A 154 -3.05 0.86 5.40
N SER A 155 -3.09 -0.26 6.13
CA SER A 155 -2.54 -0.35 7.50
C SER A 155 -1.98 -1.73 7.82
N SER A 156 -1.33 -1.87 8.98
CA SER A 156 -0.96 -3.19 9.49
C SER A 156 -2.20 -4.02 9.86
N THR A 157 -2.00 -5.32 10.09
CA THR A 157 -3.04 -6.25 10.57
C THR A 157 -3.42 -6.03 12.04
N ASN A 158 -2.66 -5.21 12.76
CA ASN A 158 -2.94 -4.89 14.16
C ASN A 158 -4.21 -4.05 14.30
N LYS A 159 -4.75 -4.01 15.52
CA LYS A 159 -5.90 -3.16 15.84
C LYS A 159 -5.61 -1.71 15.47
N ASN A 160 -6.45 -1.14 14.61
CA ASN A 160 -6.30 0.22 14.09
C ASN A 160 -7.58 1.02 14.33
N SER A 161 -7.46 2.18 14.96
CA SER A 161 -8.61 3.04 15.28
C SER A 161 -9.31 3.61 14.05
N LEU A 162 -8.64 3.64 12.90
CA LEU A 162 -9.19 4.19 11.65
C LEU A 162 -10.09 3.20 10.90
N THR A 163 -10.02 1.90 11.23
CA THR A 163 -10.81 0.86 10.54
C THR A 163 -12.32 1.16 10.55
N LYS A 164 -12.83 1.77 11.61
CA LYS A 164 -14.26 2.17 11.73
C LYS A 164 -14.70 3.25 10.74
N TYR A 165 -13.75 3.99 10.15
CA TYR A 165 -14.02 5.03 9.15
C TYR A 165 -13.85 4.53 7.72
N ALA A 166 -13.05 3.47 7.50
CA ALA A 166 -12.70 2.97 6.18
C ALA A 166 -13.88 2.31 5.45
N ASN A 167 -13.99 2.56 4.16
CA ASN A 167 -14.89 1.86 3.25
C ASN A 167 -14.20 0.63 2.62
N TYR A 168 -12.89 0.74 2.38
CA TYR A 168 -12.03 -0.30 1.82
C TYR A 168 -10.77 -0.43 2.64
N HIS A 169 -10.26 -1.66 2.79
CA HIS A 169 -9.08 -1.89 3.61
C HIS A 169 -8.12 -2.88 2.94
N LEU A 170 -6.85 -2.51 2.87
CA LEU A 170 -5.74 -3.37 2.48
C LEU A 170 -4.72 -3.43 3.62
N TYR A 171 -4.14 -4.61 3.82
CA TYR A 171 -3.23 -4.86 4.92
C TYR A 171 -1.79 -4.95 4.46
N LEU A 172 -0.91 -4.24 5.15
CA LEU A 172 0.54 -4.35 5.04
C LEU A 172 1.03 -5.59 5.79
N SER A 173 1.93 -6.36 5.19
CA SER A 173 2.75 -7.29 5.97
C SER A 173 3.68 -6.49 6.88
N SER A 174 3.60 -6.76 8.17
CA SER A 174 4.26 -5.98 9.20
C SER A 174 4.69 -6.84 10.37
N ASN A 175 5.82 -7.50 10.18
CA ASN A 175 6.49 -8.24 11.24
C ASN A 175 7.56 -7.38 11.97
N GLU A 176 7.68 -6.10 11.59
CA GLU A 176 8.64 -5.16 12.17
C GLU A 176 8.08 -4.44 13.38
N ASN A 177 8.92 -4.24 14.40
CA ASN A 177 8.63 -3.35 15.52
C ASN A 177 8.64 -1.89 15.04
N HIS A 178 7.81 -1.05 15.64
CA HIS A 178 7.72 0.35 15.24
C HIS A 178 9.00 1.13 15.51
N TYR A 179 9.58 0.98 16.70
CA TYR A 179 10.73 1.78 17.17
C TYR A 179 12.04 0.98 17.31
N ASN A 180 11.98 -0.33 17.49
CA ASN A 180 13.14 -1.17 17.74
C ASN A 180 13.53 -1.98 16.51
N LYS A 181 14.21 -1.32 15.56
CA LYS A 181 14.65 -1.90 14.29
C LYS A 181 15.72 -1.05 13.61
N ILE A 182 16.50 -1.66 12.73
CA ILE A 182 17.49 -0.95 11.90
C ILE A 182 16.80 -0.05 10.88
N SER A 183 15.78 -0.56 10.18
CA SER A 183 15.02 0.18 9.17
C SER A 183 13.70 -0.53 8.85
N SER A 184 12.75 0.18 8.23
CA SER A 184 11.47 -0.37 7.80
C SER A 184 11.58 -1.11 6.46
N PHE A 185 12.46 -2.11 6.36
CA PHE A 185 12.71 -2.84 5.11
C PHE A 185 11.46 -3.55 4.59
N SER A 186 10.83 -4.37 5.43
CA SER A 186 9.64 -5.15 5.11
C SER A 186 8.41 -4.27 4.89
N THR A 187 8.14 -3.34 5.81
CA THR A 187 6.98 -2.45 5.72
C THR A 187 6.99 -1.61 4.45
N ARG A 188 8.16 -1.05 4.08
CA ARG A 188 8.32 -0.25 2.85
C ARG A 188 8.06 -1.07 1.60
N LEU A 189 8.62 -2.29 1.53
CA LEU A 189 8.42 -3.18 0.39
C LEU A 189 6.96 -3.58 0.26
N SER A 190 6.31 -3.94 1.38
CA SER A 190 4.89 -4.29 1.41
C SER A 190 4.02 -3.13 0.93
N LEU A 191 4.31 -1.89 1.37
CA LEU A 191 3.58 -0.70 0.92
C LEU A 191 3.75 -0.47 -0.57
N LEU A 192 4.99 -0.52 -1.08
CA LEU A 192 5.28 -0.37 -2.51
C LEU A 192 4.50 -1.40 -3.34
N TYR A 193 4.56 -2.67 -2.95
CA TYR A 193 3.85 -3.74 -3.65
C TYR A 193 2.32 -3.53 -3.68
N ILE A 194 1.71 -3.11 -2.56
CA ILE A 194 0.28 -2.81 -2.49
C ILE A 194 -0.10 -1.63 -3.40
N LEU A 195 0.71 -0.56 -3.41
CA LEU A 195 0.46 0.58 -4.28
C LEU A 195 0.58 0.21 -5.77
N ASP A 196 1.55 -0.64 -6.13
CA ASP A 196 1.67 -1.16 -7.49
C ASP A 196 0.47 -2.07 -7.86
N CYS A 197 -0.04 -2.87 -6.92
CA CYS A 197 -1.27 -3.64 -7.12
C CYS A 197 -2.51 -2.75 -7.34
N ILE A 198 -2.62 -1.64 -6.59
CA ILE A 198 -3.69 -0.65 -6.80
C ILE A 198 -3.53 0.01 -8.17
N TYR A 199 -2.33 0.49 -8.50
CA TYR A 199 -2.03 1.11 -9.79
C TYR A 199 -2.35 0.19 -10.96
N THR A 200 -1.85 -1.04 -10.96
CA THR A 200 -2.05 -2.00 -12.04
C THR A 200 -3.52 -2.41 -12.20
N SER A 201 -4.25 -2.55 -11.09
CA SER A 201 -5.68 -2.81 -11.10
C SER A 201 -6.47 -1.61 -11.67
N TYR A 202 -6.09 -0.39 -11.32
CA TYR A 202 -6.67 0.84 -11.87
C TYR A 202 -6.31 1.00 -13.36
N PHE A 203 -5.04 0.78 -13.75
CA PHE A 203 -4.58 0.82 -15.13
C PHE A 203 -5.37 -0.14 -16.02
N LYS A 204 -5.58 -1.37 -15.54
CA LYS A 204 -6.32 -2.42 -16.25
C LYS A 204 -7.75 -2.03 -16.57
N PHE A 205 -8.38 -1.16 -15.79
CA PHE A 205 -9.77 -0.75 -15.98
C PHE A 205 -9.99 -0.12 -17.37
N ASN A 206 -9.04 0.69 -17.84
CA ASN A 206 -9.04 1.33 -19.15
C ASN A 206 -7.72 1.06 -19.91
N TYR A 207 -7.30 -0.20 -19.99
CA TYR A 207 -5.96 -0.61 -20.43
C TYR A 207 -5.50 0.07 -21.72
N ASN A 208 -6.28 -0.06 -22.81
CA ASN A 208 -5.90 0.49 -24.11
C ASN A 208 -5.83 2.02 -24.10
N LYS A 209 -6.76 2.69 -23.44
CA LYS A 209 -6.75 4.15 -23.28
C LYS A 209 -5.50 4.60 -22.52
N ASN A 210 -5.19 3.93 -21.39
CA ASN A 210 -4.09 4.30 -20.52
C ASN A 210 -2.74 4.08 -21.20
N ILE A 211 -2.55 2.95 -21.92
CA ILE A 211 -1.30 2.70 -22.66
C ILE A 211 -1.09 3.69 -23.78
N THR A 212 -2.13 4.00 -24.56
CA THR A 212 -2.05 4.99 -25.65
C THR A 212 -1.70 6.36 -25.09
N TYR A 213 -2.39 6.82 -24.04
CA TYR A 213 -2.13 8.12 -23.39
C TYR A 213 -0.67 8.23 -22.93
N LYS A 214 -0.17 7.20 -22.23
CA LYS A 214 1.21 7.16 -21.72
C LYS A 214 2.23 7.22 -22.86
N LEU A 215 2.06 6.40 -23.90
CA LEU A 215 2.99 6.34 -25.03
C LEU A 215 2.99 7.64 -25.84
N ASP A 216 1.84 8.26 -26.04
CA ASP A 216 1.74 9.54 -26.75
C ASP A 216 2.37 10.69 -25.95
N ALA A 217 2.23 10.68 -24.63
CA ALA A 217 2.93 11.63 -23.76
C ALA A 217 4.47 11.47 -23.88
N TYR A 218 4.97 10.24 -23.87
CA TYR A 218 6.42 9.97 -24.00
C TYR A 218 6.97 10.34 -25.38
N LYS A 219 6.22 10.13 -26.46
CA LYS A 219 6.61 10.61 -27.79
C LYS A 219 6.84 12.14 -27.78
N LYS A 220 5.89 12.91 -27.23
CA LYS A 220 6.02 14.37 -27.12
C LYS A 220 7.24 14.82 -26.29
N LEU A 221 7.73 14.00 -25.35
CA LEU A 221 8.93 14.29 -24.58
C LEU A 221 10.21 13.91 -25.32
N SER A 222 10.15 12.91 -26.21
CA SER A 222 11.29 12.42 -26.99
C SER A 222 11.50 13.18 -28.33
N ASP A 223 10.45 13.81 -28.87
CA ASP A 223 10.54 14.64 -30.07
C ASP A 223 11.27 15.96 -29.72
N LYS A 224 12.61 15.95 -29.90
CA LYS A 224 13.48 17.13 -29.88
C LYS A 224 13.80 17.55 -31.31
#